data_7144c199b83858abc48af69bba0de387
#
_entry.id   7144c199b83858abc48af69bba0de387
#
_cell.length_a   1.000
_cell.length_b   1.000
_cell.length_c   1.000
_cell.angle_alpha   90.00
_cell.angle_beta   90.00
_cell.angle_gamma   90.00
#
_symmetry.space_group_name_H-M   'P 1'
#
loop_
_entity.id
_entity.type
_entity.pdbx_description
1 polymer ?
#
loop_
_entity_poly.entity_id
_entity_poly.type
_entity_poly.pdbx_seq_one_letter_code
_entity_poly.pdbx_strand_id
1 'polypeptide(L)'
;KEKNMTNGKVALVTGASRGIGRACAIKLGEAGYKVAVNYNSNEAAANEVVEKIKAAGSEAVAIKANVSDLAEVKTMMREVINTFGQLDVLVNNAGIVKDEFVLMMNPDTIDQCLDLNIKGYMYCTQQAVLKMFSKKQGVIVNVSSVSSKLAVPGQSVYSATKGAVNSMTATMAKELAPYGIRVNAVAPGFIATDMVEALPEDKKEEY
;
A
#
# COMPACT_ATOMS: atom_id res chain seq x y z
N LYS A 1 17.90 9.93 25.49
CA LYS A 1 17.54 8.75 24.67
C LYS A 1 16.03 8.71 24.67
N GLU A 2 15.39 9.22 23.61
CA GLU A 2 13.96 9.02 23.39
C GLU A 2 13.71 7.52 23.30
N LYS A 3 12.86 7.00 24.17
CA LYS A 3 12.38 5.63 24.13
C LYS A 3 11.66 5.48 22.79
N ASN A 4 12.20 4.66 21.87
CA ASN A 4 11.63 4.41 20.55
C ASN A 4 10.18 3.92 20.74
N MET A 5 9.19 4.81 20.57
CA MET A 5 7.76 4.51 20.79
C MET A 5 7.20 3.51 19.80
N THR A 6 8.02 3.09 18.81
CA THR A 6 7.68 2.14 17.74
C THR A 6 8.20 0.74 18.01
N ASN A 7 9.06 0.55 19.02
CA ASN A 7 9.74 -0.72 19.27
C ASN A 7 8.73 -1.87 19.49
N GLY A 8 8.80 -2.87 18.63
CA GLY A 8 7.91 -4.04 18.64
C GLY A 8 6.57 -3.87 17.92
N LYS A 9 6.23 -2.68 17.39
CA LYS A 9 5.05 -2.51 16.54
C LYS A 9 5.26 -3.14 15.17
N VAL A 10 4.18 -3.62 14.57
CA VAL A 10 4.19 -4.36 13.31
C VAL A 10 3.52 -3.54 12.21
N ALA A 11 4.19 -3.42 11.08
CA ALA A 11 3.67 -2.79 9.88
C ALA A 11 3.57 -3.79 8.73
N LEU A 12 2.44 -3.78 8.02
CA LEU A 12 2.27 -4.46 6.73
C LEU A 12 2.27 -3.40 5.62
N VAL A 13 3.14 -3.56 4.63
CA VAL A 13 3.18 -2.70 3.44
C VAL A 13 2.85 -3.53 2.21
N THR A 14 1.77 -3.19 1.52
CA THR A 14 1.37 -3.91 0.30
C THR A 14 2.12 -3.40 -0.93
N GLY A 15 2.49 -4.31 -1.84
CA GLY A 15 3.28 -3.96 -3.02
C GLY A 15 4.65 -3.38 -2.67
N ALA A 16 5.33 -3.94 -1.66
CA ALA A 16 6.53 -3.37 -1.05
C ALA A 16 7.84 -3.84 -1.69
N SER A 17 7.82 -4.60 -2.79
CA SER A 17 9.04 -5.07 -3.45
C SER A 17 9.77 -3.98 -4.25
N ARG A 18 9.11 -2.88 -4.61
CA ARG A 18 9.67 -1.77 -5.41
C ARG A 18 9.03 -0.42 -5.10
N GLY A 19 9.60 0.64 -5.67
CA GLY A 19 9.05 1.99 -5.67
C GLY A 19 8.73 2.55 -4.28
N ILE A 20 7.60 3.22 -4.15
CA ILE A 20 7.14 3.87 -2.92
C ILE A 20 6.97 2.84 -1.79
N GLY A 21 6.39 1.67 -2.09
CA GLY A 21 6.19 0.62 -1.08
C GLY A 21 7.50 0.11 -0.48
N ARG A 22 8.54 -0.11 -1.33
CA ARG A 22 9.89 -0.46 -0.89
C ARG A 22 10.47 0.61 0.04
N ALA A 23 10.41 1.88 -0.38
CA ALA A 23 10.92 2.99 0.43
C ALA A 23 10.20 3.10 1.77
N CYS A 24 8.87 2.97 1.78
CA CYS A 24 8.06 2.96 3.01
C CYS A 24 8.45 1.81 3.93
N ALA A 25 8.58 0.58 3.40
CA ALA A 25 8.94 -0.60 4.18
C ALA A 25 10.31 -0.43 4.86
N ILE A 26 11.31 0.03 4.11
CA ILE A 26 12.66 0.28 4.64
C ILE A 26 12.62 1.36 5.73
N LYS A 27 11.94 2.48 5.48
CA LYS A 27 11.85 3.57 6.46
C LYS A 27 11.11 3.19 7.74
N LEU A 28 10.08 2.35 7.64
CA LEU A 28 9.41 1.79 8.82
C LEU A 28 10.36 0.88 9.61
N GLY A 29 11.15 0.03 8.93
CA GLY A 29 12.19 -0.79 9.58
C GLY A 29 13.24 0.05 10.29
N GLU A 30 13.78 1.07 9.64
CA GLU A 30 14.73 2.03 10.24
C GLU A 30 14.13 2.75 11.47
N ALA A 31 12.82 2.97 11.48
CA ALA A 31 12.09 3.54 12.61
C ALA A 31 11.79 2.53 13.73
N GLY A 32 12.20 1.26 13.60
CA GLY A 32 12.07 0.22 14.60
C GLY A 32 10.76 -0.59 14.53
N TYR A 33 9.99 -0.50 13.44
CA TYR A 33 8.87 -1.39 13.21
C TYR A 33 9.36 -2.76 12.70
N LYS A 34 8.72 -3.84 13.13
CA LYS A 34 8.78 -5.12 12.43
C LYS A 34 7.93 -5.01 11.16
N VAL A 35 8.43 -5.46 10.01
CA VAL A 35 7.78 -5.18 8.74
C VAL A 35 7.45 -6.44 7.96
N ALA A 36 6.17 -6.60 7.61
CA ALA A 36 5.72 -7.54 6.60
C ALA A 36 5.77 -6.86 5.22
N VAL A 37 6.61 -7.37 4.35
CA VAL A 37 6.87 -6.89 2.98
C VAL A 37 6.01 -7.71 2.03
N ASN A 38 4.82 -7.21 1.66
CA ASN A 38 4.00 -7.94 0.69
C ASN A 38 4.48 -7.73 -0.75
N TYR A 39 4.48 -8.82 -1.50
CA TYR A 39 4.73 -8.82 -2.94
C TYR A 39 3.77 -9.76 -3.66
N ASN A 40 3.59 -9.56 -4.98
CA ASN A 40 2.78 -10.46 -5.81
C ASN A 40 3.65 -11.46 -6.59
N SER A 41 4.66 -10.99 -7.33
CA SER A 41 5.41 -11.83 -8.28
C SER A 41 6.92 -11.81 -8.08
N ASN A 42 7.51 -10.71 -7.62
CA ASN A 42 8.98 -10.59 -7.53
C ASN A 42 9.48 -10.86 -6.10
N GLU A 43 9.70 -12.13 -5.80
CA GLU A 43 10.19 -12.59 -4.50
C GLU A 43 11.62 -12.11 -4.21
N ALA A 44 12.49 -12.13 -5.21
CA ALA A 44 13.89 -11.70 -5.04
C ALA A 44 13.96 -10.23 -4.60
N ALA A 45 13.20 -9.34 -5.25
CA ALA A 45 13.15 -7.92 -4.87
C ALA A 45 12.52 -7.71 -3.48
N ALA A 46 11.53 -8.51 -3.10
CA ALA A 46 10.96 -8.44 -1.75
C ALA A 46 11.97 -8.89 -0.68
N ASN A 47 12.74 -9.94 -0.94
CA ASN A 47 13.78 -10.42 -0.04
C ASN A 47 14.92 -9.40 0.11
N GLU A 48 15.30 -8.68 -0.96
CA GLU A 48 16.26 -7.57 -0.84
C GLU A 48 15.77 -6.48 0.14
N VAL A 49 14.46 -6.18 0.13
CA VAL A 49 13.88 -5.22 1.08
C VAL A 49 13.96 -5.76 2.49
N VAL A 50 13.64 -7.04 2.69
CA VAL A 50 13.75 -7.72 3.99
C VAL A 50 15.17 -7.65 4.53
N GLU A 51 16.18 -7.96 3.71
CA GLU A 51 17.59 -7.91 4.14
C GLU A 51 18.03 -6.47 4.50
N LYS A 52 17.57 -5.46 3.78
CA LYS A 52 17.85 -4.05 4.14
C LYS A 52 17.24 -3.66 5.48
N ILE A 53 16.02 -4.11 5.78
CA ILE A 53 15.35 -3.86 7.06
C ILE A 53 16.09 -4.57 8.20
N LYS A 54 16.50 -5.83 7.99
CA LYS A 54 17.30 -6.59 8.97
C LYS A 54 18.65 -5.93 9.22
N ALA A 55 19.33 -5.47 8.18
CA ALA A 55 20.60 -4.75 8.30
C ALA A 55 20.47 -3.43 9.08
N ALA A 56 19.29 -2.80 9.05
CA ALA A 56 18.95 -1.63 9.87
C ALA A 56 18.62 -1.98 11.34
N GLY A 57 18.66 -3.26 11.72
CA GLY A 57 18.45 -3.72 13.10
C GLY A 57 16.98 -4.04 13.46
N SER A 58 16.10 -4.20 12.47
CA SER A 58 14.72 -4.59 12.70
C SER A 58 14.41 -5.99 12.14
N GLU A 59 13.20 -6.48 12.39
CA GLU A 59 12.70 -7.76 11.88
C GLU A 59 11.83 -7.53 10.63
N ALA A 60 11.96 -8.41 9.63
CA ALA A 60 11.09 -8.36 8.46
C ALA A 60 10.88 -9.75 7.86
N VAL A 61 9.75 -9.90 7.16
CA VAL A 61 9.38 -11.09 6.38
C VAL A 61 8.77 -10.69 5.06
N ALA A 62 9.11 -11.41 3.99
CA ALA A 62 8.46 -11.27 2.69
C ALA A 62 7.25 -12.20 2.63
N ILE A 63 6.07 -11.67 2.23
CA ILE A 63 4.83 -12.44 2.14
C ILE A 63 4.22 -12.28 0.75
N LYS A 64 4.07 -13.40 0.05
CA LYS A 64 3.43 -13.42 -1.26
C LYS A 64 1.92 -13.35 -1.11
N ALA A 65 1.28 -12.39 -1.77
CA ALA A 65 -0.17 -12.34 -1.94
C ALA A 65 -0.56 -11.36 -3.05
N ASN A 66 -1.50 -11.77 -3.89
CA ASN A 66 -2.25 -10.86 -4.74
C ASN A 66 -3.35 -10.19 -3.91
N VAL A 67 -3.22 -8.90 -3.64
CA VAL A 67 -4.19 -8.19 -2.79
C VAL A 67 -5.56 -7.98 -3.43
N SER A 68 -5.71 -8.22 -4.73
CA SER A 68 -7.03 -8.25 -5.40
C SER A 68 -7.80 -9.55 -5.14
N ASP A 69 -7.17 -10.57 -4.54
CA ASP A 69 -7.79 -11.83 -4.12
C ASP A 69 -8.00 -11.84 -2.60
N LEU A 70 -9.26 -11.91 -2.18
CA LEU A 70 -9.61 -11.91 -0.76
C LEU A 70 -9.08 -13.14 -0.01
N ALA A 71 -8.97 -14.31 -0.66
CA ALA A 71 -8.46 -15.52 -0.02
C ALA A 71 -6.96 -15.40 0.26
N GLU A 72 -6.20 -14.85 -0.70
CA GLU A 72 -4.78 -14.56 -0.53
C GLU A 72 -4.56 -13.48 0.54
N VAL A 73 -5.37 -12.42 0.56
CA VAL A 73 -5.31 -11.38 1.61
C VAL A 73 -5.55 -11.97 3.01
N LYS A 74 -6.54 -12.86 3.16
CA LYS A 74 -6.80 -13.55 4.43
C LYS A 74 -5.60 -14.41 4.86
N THR A 75 -4.96 -15.06 3.91
CA THR A 75 -3.78 -15.92 4.17
C THR A 75 -2.58 -15.05 4.56
N MET A 76 -2.29 -13.99 3.81
CA MET A 76 -1.26 -13.01 4.15
C MET A 76 -1.45 -12.44 5.56
N MET A 77 -2.68 -12.06 5.90
CA MET A 77 -2.97 -11.48 7.22
C MET A 77 -2.76 -12.50 8.35
N ARG A 78 -3.09 -13.77 8.14
CA ARG A 78 -2.79 -14.86 9.11
C ARG A 78 -1.28 -15.03 9.27
N GLU A 79 -0.52 -14.97 8.18
CA GLU A 79 0.93 -15.11 8.23
C GLU A 79 1.59 -13.96 9.00
N VAL A 80 1.14 -12.70 8.79
CA VAL A 80 1.58 -11.55 9.60
C VAL A 80 1.37 -11.80 11.09
N ILE A 81 0.17 -12.26 11.46
CA ILE A 81 -0.15 -12.51 12.87
C ILE A 81 0.64 -13.71 13.43
N ASN A 82 0.81 -14.78 12.67
CA ASN A 82 1.60 -15.93 13.10
C ASN A 82 3.08 -15.58 13.31
N THR A 83 3.63 -14.71 12.47
CA THR A 83 5.04 -14.31 12.53
C THR A 83 5.32 -13.30 13.64
N PHE A 84 4.46 -12.29 13.78
CA PHE A 84 4.74 -11.14 14.65
C PHE A 84 3.78 -11.00 15.84
N GLY A 85 2.71 -11.78 15.88
CA GLY A 85 1.71 -11.76 16.95
C GLY A 85 0.68 -10.64 16.87
N GLN A 86 0.91 -9.62 16.03
CA GLN A 86 0.04 -8.43 15.94
C GLN A 86 0.15 -7.71 14.60
N LEU A 87 -0.74 -6.73 14.40
CA LEU A 87 -0.65 -5.72 13.34
C LEU A 87 -1.03 -4.36 13.91
N ASP A 88 -0.20 -3.35 13.72
CA ASP A 88 -0.41 -1.99 14.22
C ASP A 88 -0.55 -0.97 13.10
N VAL A 89 0.10 -1.22 11.94
CA VAL A 89 0.11 -0.32 10.79
C VAL A 89 -0.17 -1.11 9.51
N LEU A 90 -1.10 -0.63 8.70
CA LEU A 90 -1.28 -1.06 7.32
C LEU A 90 -0.95 0.10 6.38
N VAL A 91 -0.08 -0.14 5.42
CA VAL A 91 0.14 0.76 4.27
C VAL A 91 -0.41 0.09 3.03
N ASN A 92 -1.56 0.55 2.56
CA ASN A 92 -2.14 0.18 1.28
C ASN A 92 -1.41 0.95 0.17
N ASN A 93 -0.46 0.29 -0.49
CA ASN A 93 0.35 0.88 -1.55
C ASN A 93 0.25 0.10 -2.88
N ALA A 94 -0.04 -1.20 -2.84
CA ALA A 94 -0.17 -2.00 -4.05
C ALA A 94 -1.16 -1.37 -5.03
N GLY A 95 -0.73 -1.16 -6.27
CA GLY A 95 -1.58 -0.55 -7.29
C GLY A 95 -0.91 -0.60 -8.66
N ILE A 96 -1.72 -0.40 -9.68
CA ILE A 96 -1.29 -0.28 -11.07
C ILE A 96 -1.77 1.01 -11.68
N VAL A 97 -0.99 1.50 -12.63
CA VAL A 97 -1.37 2.56 -13.57
C VAL A 97 -1.48 1.90 -14.94
N LYS A 98 -2.57 2.12 -15.62
CA LYS A 98 -2.78 1.74 -17.02
C LYS A 98 -3.39 2.93 -17.74
N ASP A 99 -2.58 3.56 -18.57
CA ASP A 99 -2.96 4.76 -19.29
C ASP A 99 -3.59 4.36 -20.62
N GLU A 100 -4.88 4.66 -20.76
CA GLU A 100 -5.64 4.46 -22.01
C GLU A 100 -6.62 5.61 -22.21
N PHE A 101 -6.68 6.14 -23.43
CA PHE A 101 -7.69 7.14 -23.79
C PHE A 101 -9.08 6.51 -23.80
N VAL A 102 -10.09 7.24 -23.34
CA VAL A 102 -11.48 6.76 -23.21
C VAL A 102 -12.01 6.09 -24.48
N LEU A 103 -11.67 6.64 -25.64
CA LEU A 103 -12.10 6.08 -26.95
C LEU A 103 -11.57 4.65 -27.22
N MET A 104 -10.42 4.31 -26.65
CA MET A 104 -9.72 3.04 -26.92
C MET A 104 -9.65 2.13 -25.69
N MET A 105 -10.36 2.49 -24.63
CA MET A 105 -10.24 1.83 -23.33
C MET A 105 -10.73 0.39 -23.37
N ASN A 106 -9.84 -0.53 -22.97
CA ASN A 106 -10.16 -1.93 -22.84
C ASN A 106 -10.91 -2.21 -21.53
N PRO A 107 -12.04 -2.95 -21.55
CA PRO A 107 -12.72 -3.38 -20.32
C PRO A 107 -11.81 -4.04 -19.28
N ASP A 108 -10.85 -4.88 -19.71
CA ASP A 108 -9.89 -5.52 -18.82
C ASP A 108 -9.02 -4.51 -18.06
N THR A 109 -8.70 -3.36 -18.66
CA THR A 109 -7.98 -2.28 -17.99
C THR A 109 -8.79 -1.69 -16.86
N ILE A 110 -10.09 -1.49 -17.07
CA ILE A 110 -11.01 -1.01 -16.04
C ILE A 110 -11.03 -2.00 -14.88
N ASP A 111 -11.30 -3.28 -15.17
CA ASP A 111 -11.45 -4.31 -14.15
C ASP A 111 -10.16 -4.49 -13.33
N GLN A 112 -9.00 -4.57 -13.98
CA GLN A 112 -7.72 -4.70 -13.29
C GLN A 112 -7.41 -3.51 -12.37
N CYS A 113 -7.69 -2.28 -12.83
CA CYS A 113 -7.50 -1.09 -12.01
C CYS A 113 -8.46 -1.05 -10.82
N LEU A 114 -9.72 -1.39 -11.01
CA LEU A 114 -10.71 -1.44 -9.93
C LEU A 114 -10.37 -2.54 -8.92
N ASP A 115 -10.01 -3.73 -9.40
CA ASP A 115 -9.70 -4.88 -8.56
C ASP A 115 -8.48 -4.62 -7.67
N LEU A 116 -7.41 -4.10 -8.24
CA LEU A 116 -6.20 -3.89 -7.46
C LEU A 116 -6.25 -2.60 -6.64
N ASN A 117 -6.62 -1.46 -7.25
CA ASN A 117 -6.50 -0.15 -6.60
C ASN A 117 -7.65 0.15 -5.63
N ILE A 118 -8.81 -0.51 -5.77
CA ILE A 118 -9.98 -0.31 -4.89
C ILE A 118 -10.26 -1.56 -4.07
N LYS A 119 -10.60 -2.70 -4.69
CA LYS A 119 -10.95 -3.91 -3.94
C LYS A 119 -9.79 -4.39 -3.07
N GLY A 120 -8.55 -4.34 -3.59
CA GLY A 120 -7.36 -4.70 -2.83
C GLY A 120 -7.21 -3.86 -1.55
N TYR A 121 -7.41 -2.55 -1.62
CA TYR A 121 -7.37 -1.66 -0.46
C TYR A 121 -8.49 -1.98 0.53
N MET A 122 -9.70 -2.22 0.03
CA MET A 122 -10.85 -2.61 0.87
C MET A 122 -10.60 -3.93 1.59
N TYR A 123 -10.12 -4.96 0.89
CA TYR A 123 -9.85 -6.27 1.45
C TYR A 123 -8.75 -6.21 2.52
N CYS A 124 -7.63 -5.55 2.22
CA CYS A 124 -6.54 -5.39 3.18
C CYS A 124 -7.00 -4.59 4.41
N THR A 125 -7.73 -3.50 4.21
CA THR A 125 -8.27 -2.68 5.30
C THR A 125 -9.23 -3.49 6.18
N GLN A 126 -10.20 -4.20 5.59
CA GLN A 126 -11.14 -5.02 6.35
C GLN A 126 -10.42 -6.06 7.21
N GLN A 127 -9.46 -6.78 6.63
CA GLN A 127 -8.71 -7.81 7.36
C GLN A 127 -7.78 -7.22 8.44
N ALA A 128 -7.18 -6.05 8.20
CA ALA A 128 -6.37 -5.34 9.19
C ALA A 128 -7.22 -4.84 10.37
N VAL A 129 -8.38 -4.23 10.08
CA VAL A 129 -9.32 -3.75 11.11
C VAL A 129 -9.73 -4.88 12.06
N LEU A 130 -10.02 -6.08 11.54
CA LEU A 130 -10.34 -7.25 12.37
C LEU A 130 -9.21 -7.60 13.37
N LYS A 131 -7.96 -7.26 13.08
CA LYS A 131 -6.81 -7.49 13.98
C LYS A 131 -6.53 -6.32 14.92
N MET A 132 -6.93 -5.12 14.52
CA MET A 132 -6.74 -3.88 15.30
C MET A 132 -7.90 -3.62 16.28
N PHE A 133 -9.10 -4.10 15.95
CA PHE A 133 -10.34 -3.80 16.65
C PHE A 133 -10.32 -4.11 18.15
N SER A 134 -9.82 -5.28 18.55
CA SER A 134 -9.78 -5.71 19.96
C SER A 134 -8.84 -4.88 20.81
N LYS A 135 -7.77 -4.36 20.20
CA LYS A 135 -6.78 -3.49 20.85
C LYS A 135 -7.22 -2.02 20.91
N LYS A 136 -8.28 -1.66 20.18
CA LYS A 136 -8.72 -0.27 19.97
C LYS A 136 -7.57 0.65 19.55
N GLN A 137 -6.69 0.16 18.72
CA GLN A 137 -5.51 0.89 18.25
C GLN A 137 -5.09 0.37 16.88
N GLY A 138 -4.84 1.30 15.95
CA GLY A 138 -4.32 0.99 14.63
C GLY A 138 -4.09 2.22 13.78
N VAL A 139 -3.30 2.05 12.73
CA VAL A 139 -3.05 3.10 11.74
C VAL A 139 -3.15 2.50 10.35
N ILE A 140 -3.93 3.12 9.48
CA ILE A 140 -4.05 2.76 8.08
C ILE A 140 -3.64 3.97 7.25
N VAL A 141 -2.71 3.76 6.33
CA VAL A 141 -2.26 4.77 5.36
C VAL A 141 -2.55 4.26 3.96
N ASN A 142 -3.36 5.01 3.21
CA ASN A 142 -3.68 4.70 1.83
C ASN A 142 -2.83 5.56 0.88
N VAL A 143 -2.16 4.94 -0.08
CA VAL A 143 -1.40 5.66 -1.10
C VAL A 143 -2.34 6.02 -2.25
N SER A 144 -2.74 7.27 -2.30
CA SER A 144 -3.52 7.89 -3.37
C SER A 144 -2.58 8.40 -4.48
N SER A 145 -2.95 9.46 -5.17
CA SER A 145 -2.17 10.16 -6.20
C SER A 145 -2.69 11.57 -6.39
N VAL A 146 -1.82 12.48 -6.83
CA VAL A 146 -2.24 13.79 -7.35
C VAL A 146 -3.22 13.67 -8.52
N SER A 147 -3.12 12.59 -9.31
CA SER A 147 -4.08 12.26 -10.40
C SER A 147 -5.53 12.14 -9.92
N SER A 148 -5.77 11.99 -8.61
CA SER A 148 -7.12 12.06 -8.04
C SER A 148 -7.78 13.43 -8.15
N LYS A 149 -7.00 14.48 -8.44
CA LYS A 149 -7.43 15.87 -8.57
C LYS A 149 -6.95 16.55 -9.84
N LEU A 150 -5.82 16.11 -10.41
CA LEU A 150 -5.29 16.61 -11.65
C LEU A 150 -5.87 15.83 -12.83
N ALA A 151 -6.26 16.55 -13.88
CA ALA A 151 -6.73 15.94 -15.11
C ALA A 151 -5.53 15.55 -15.97
N VAL A 152 -5.22 14.26 -16.00
CA VAL A 152 -4.14 13.69 -16.81
C VAL A 152 -4.77 12.90 -17.96
N PRO A 153 -4.60 13.30 -19.23
CA PRO A 153 -5.11 12.55 -20.39
C PRO A 153 -4.65 11.09 -20.35
N GLY A 154 -5.56 10.16 -20.65
CA GLY A 154 -5.30 8.71 -20.57
C GLY A 154 -5.46 8.09 -19.19
N GLN A 155 -5.53 8.86 -18.11
CA GLN A 155 -5.61 8.34 -16.73
C GLN A 155 -7.03 8.32 -16.13
N SER A 156 -8.08 8.35 -16.95
CA SER A 156 -9.44 8.47 -16.43
C SER A 156 -9.81 7.38 -15.42
N VAL A 157 -9.48 6.11 -15.69
CA VAL A 157 -9.72 5.00 -14.75
C VAL A 157 -8.80 5.08 -13.53
N TYR A 158 -7.51 5.30 -13.74
CA TYR A 158 -6.57 5.43 -12.63
C TYR A 158 -6.96 6.59 -11.70
N SER A 159 -7.25 7.76 -12.26
CA SER A 159 -7.70 8.94 -11.50
C SER A 159 -8.99 8.66 -10.73
N ALA A 160 -9.96 7.96 -11.36
CA ALA A 160 -11.18 7.54 -10.69
C ALA A 160 -10.90 6.63 -9.50
N THR A 161 -9.98 5.64 -9.65
CA THR A 161 -9.60 4.76 -8.52
C THR A 161 -8.95 5.54 -7.39
N LYS A 162 -8.10 6.52 -7.70
CA LYS A 162 -7.41 7.33 -6.67
C LYS A 162 -8.35 8.37 -6.02
N GLY A 163 -9.35 8.86 -6.77
CA GLY A 163 -10.48 9.61 -6.20
C GLY A 163 -11.30 8.78 -5.23
N ALA A 164 -11.61 7.53 -5.60
CA ALA A 164 -12.28 6.58 -4.71
C ALA A 164 -11.45 6.30 -3.44
N VAL A 165 -10.12 6.15 -3.54
CA VAL A 165 -9.24 6.00 -2.37
C VAL A 165 -9.36 7.19 -1.42
N ASN A 166 -9.41 8.42 -1.92
CA ASN A 166 -9.59 9.60 -1.07
C ASN A 166 -10.95 9.58 -0.34
N SER A 167 -12.03 9.28 -1.07
CA SER A 167 -13.38 9.24 -0.52
C SER A 167 -13.54 8.14 0.54
N MET A 168 -13.10 6.90 0.24
CA MET A 168 -13.18 5.81 1.21
C MET A 168 -12.29 6.05 2.43
N THR A 169 -11.13 6.72 2.28
CA THR A 169 -10.28 7.10 3.41
C THR A 169 -11.02 8.01 4.38
N ALA A 170 -11.71 9.04 3.87
CA ALA A 170 -12.47 9.98 4.71
C ALA A 170 -13.61 9.29 5.45
N THR A 171 -14.34 8.38 4.77
CA THR A 171 -15.41 7.60 5.37
C THR A 171 -14.89 6.64 6.43
N MET A 172 -13.88 5.82 6.10
CA MET A 172 -13.26 4.88 7.03
C MET A 172 -12.65 5.57 8.26
N ALA A 173 -12.09 6.78 8.10
CA ALA A 173 -11.56 7.54 9.22
C ALA A 173 -12.66 7.85 10.25
N LYS A 174 -13.87 8.22 9.81
CA LYS A 174 -15.01 8.47 10.70
C LYS A 174 -15.58 7.18 11.31
N GLU A 175 -15.70 6.11 10.52
CA GLU A 175 -16.21 4.82 10.98
C GLU A 175 -15.30 4.18 12.03
N LEU A 176 -13.99 4.31 11.88
CA LEU A 176 -13.00 3.62 12.69
C LEU A 176 -12.46 4.45 13.88
N ALA A 177 -12.73 5.76 13.91
CA ALA A 177 -12.32 6.64 15.02
C ALA A 177 -12.82 6.17 16.41
N PRO A 178 -14.08 5.69 16.59
CA PRO A 178 -14.54 5.17 17.87
C PRO A 178 -13.75 3.96 18.37
N TYR A 179 -13.04 3.28 17.49
CA TYR A 179 -12.21 2.11 17.79
C TYR A 179 -10.72 2.44 17.88
N GLY A 180 -10.36 3.72 17.96
CA GLY A 180 -8.98 4.16 18.07
C GLY A 180 -8.11 3.86 16.86
N ILE A 181 -8.71 3.57 15.69
CA ILE A 181 -8.02 3.30 14.44
C ILE A 181 -8.05 4.56 13.58
N ARG A 182 -6.88 5.07 13.23
CA ARG A 182 -6.72 6.24 12.37
C ARG A 182 -6.54 5.83 10.91
N VAL A 183 -7.23 6.49 10.01
CA VAL A 183 -7.09 6.25 8.56
C VAL A 183 -6.75 7.57 7.88
N ASN A 184 -5.67 7.60 7.12
CA ASN A 184 -5.23 8.75 6.33
C ASN A 184 -4.81 8.31 4.94
N ALA A 185 -4.74 9.27 4.01
CA ALA A 185 -4.17 9.07 2.69
C ALA A 185 -3.00 10.03 2.46
N VAL A 186 -2.04 9.57 1.69
CA VAL A 186 -1.01 10.41 1.07
C VAL A 186 -1.23 10.39 -0.44
N ALA A 187 -1.09 11.53 -1.09
CA ALA A 187 -1.26 11.68 -2.53
C ALA A 187 0.07 12.14 -3.16
N PRO A 188 0.99 11.22 -3.46
CA PRO A 188 2.26 11.57 -4.08
C PRO A 188 2.04 12.18 -5.46
N GLY A 189 2.92 13.10 -5.84
CA GLY A 189 3.11 13.54 -7.21
C GLY A 189 3.97 12.53 -7.99
N PHE A 190 4.70 13.02 -8.97
CA PHE A 190 5.67 12.22 -9.72
C PHE A 190 6.90 11.97 -8.84
N ILE A 191 7.06 10.72 -8.45
CA ILE A 191 8.21 10.27 -7.66
C ILE A 191 9.10 9.44 -8.57
N ALA A 192 10.41 9.74 -8.58
CA ALA A 192 11.41 8.98 -9.32
C ALA A 192 11.40 7.51 -8.85
N THR A 193 10.69 6.68 -9.57
CA THR A 193 10.55 5.23 -9.38
C THR A 193 10.71 4.56 -10.73
N ASP A 194 10.98 3.25 -10.74
CA ASP A 194 11.05 2.46 -11.97
C ASP A 194 9.83 2.68 -12.89
N MET A 195 8.66 2.99 -12.31
CA MET A 195 7.44 3.28 -13.06
C MET A 195 7.52 4.62 -13.81
N VAL A 196 8.11 5.65 -13.21
CA VAL A 196 8.28 6.97 -13.81
C VAL A 196 9.48 6.96 -14.77
N GLU A 197 10.55 6.24 -14.41
CA GLU A 197 11.73 6.09 -15.28
C GLU A 197 11.42 5.38 -16.58
N ALA A 198 10.42 4.49 -16.60
CA ALA A 198 9.96 3.78 -17.78
C ALA A 198 9.08 4.64 -18.73
N LEU A 199 8.70 5.86 -18.33
CA LEU A 199 7.94 6.77 -19.21
C LEU A 199 8.84 7.32 -20.33
N PRO A 200 8.27 7.54 -21.54
CA PRO A 200 8.94 8.27 -22.60
C PRO A 200 9.36 9.70 -22.15
N GLU A 201 10.49 10.20 -22.67
CA GLU A 201 11.05 11.50 -22.24
C GLU A 201 10.09 12.67 -22.47
N ASP A 202 9.35 12.66 -23.58
CA ASP A 202 8.32 13.66 -23.90
C ASP A 202 7.21 13.70 -22.83
N LYS A 203 6.89 12.57 -22.22
CA LYS A 203 5.94 12.52 -21.11
C LYS A 203 6.55 12.92 -19.76
N LYS A 204 7.85 12.77 -19.57
CA LYS A 204 8.53 13.23 -18.35
C LYS A 204 8.64 14.74 -18.27
N GLU A 205 8.75 15.42 -19.42
CA GLU A 205 8.83 16.89 -19.51
C GLU A 205 7.46 17.59 -19.29
N GLU A 206 6.34 16.87 -19.49
CA GLU A 206 4.99 17.39 -19.25
C GLU A 206 4.61 17.44 -17.75
N TYR A 207 5.40 16.81 -16.88
CA TYR A 207 5.13 16.60 -15.45
C TYR A 207 6.22 17.18 -14.55
#